data_cdabc75b4d9dfa1362f8bbfff3671c56
#
_entry.id   cdabc75b4d9dfa1362f8bbfff3671c56
#
_cell.length_a   1.000
_cell.length_b   1.000
_cell.length_c   1.000
_cell.angle_alpha   90.00
_cell.angle_beta   90.00
_cell.angle_gamma   90.00
#
_symmetry.space_group_name_H-M   'P 1'
#
loop_
_entity.id
_entity.type
_entity.pdbx_description
1 polymer ?
#
loop_
_entity_poly.entity_id
_entity_poly.type
_entity_poly.pdbx_seq_one_letter_code
_entity_poly.pdbx_strand_id
1 'polypeptide(L)'
;GKANYLQRAGRAGRRADGSSAVIGFARPSAYEQEVFKRFDHYLDSPLRRPNVFLDRTQIVERHWNAFLLGEFYRTLTREETGTMTAYGRMGWFCNLTTVPYWDKSSKPDENSVRGQKSGLTLFVEFLNKARTDTSVLAEFDAARTRIRAGCGGAGALDGSIPELLDAAAKRFTDALAPWRKDYEEILKAWKDTVQPRFANKLYHQLKLLSEITVIETLANRRVLPRYGFPVDLHALQVVASKSGSGGDFRLERKSLQALREYVPGSKVMAGNRTVTSHGILKHGVGEHALGLSGKLATCVNGHSFYTITPLVGNCPYCGED
;
A
#
# COMPACT_ATOMS: atom_id res chain seq x y z
N GLY A 1 16.32 -20.37 -6.42
CA GLY A 1 16.55 -21.61 -5.70
C GLY A 1 15.64 -22.74 -6.17
N LYS A 2 15.83 -23.94 -5.67
CA LYS A 2 15.15 -25.19 -6.07
C LYS A 2 13.62 -25.08 -6.14
N ALA A 3 12.98 -24.52 -5.11
CA ALA A 3 11.51 -24.35 -5.08
C ALA A 3 10.98 -23.56 -6.29
N ASN A 4 11.67 -22.48 -6.66
CA ASN A 4 11.31 -21.66 -7.83
C ASN A 4 11.50 -22.42 -9.15
N TYR A 5 12.59 -23.21 -9.25
CA TYR A 5 12.81 -24.10 -10.40
C TYR A 5 11.69 -25.12 -10.53
N LEU A 6 11.36 -25.83 -9.46
CA LEU A 6 10.30 -26.86 -9.46
C LEU A 6 8.92 -26.27 -9.78
N GLN A 7 8.60 -25.08 -9.26
CA GLN A 7 7.34 -24.40 -9.59
C GLN A 7 7.25 -24.00 -11.07
N ARG A 8 8.37 -23.65 -11.70
CA ARG A 8 8.41 -23.35 -13.14
C ARG A 8 8.36 -24.61 -13.98
N ALA A 9 9.17 -25.60 -13.64
CA ALA A 9 9.22 -26.89 -14.31
C ALA A 9 7.87 -27.62 -14.24
N GLY A 10 7.20 -27.62 -13.10
CA GLY A 10 5.88 -28.22 -12.91
C GLY A 10 4.73 -27.55 -13.68
N ARG A 11 5.01 -26.51 -14.47
CA ARG A 11 4.04 -25.92 -15.42
C ARG A 11 4.14 -26.54 -16.83
N ALA A 12 5.21 -27.30 -17.12
CA ALA A 12 5.34 -28.03 -18.34
C ALA A 12 4.48 -29.30 -18.28
N GLY A 13 4.03 -29.82 -19.44
CA GLY A 13 3.33 -31.10 -19.52
C GLY A 13 1.92 -31.15 -18.96
N ARG A 14 1.21 -30.02 -18.91
CA ARG A 14 -0.19 -30.00 -18.43
C ARG A 14 -1.21 -30.61 -19.40
N ARG A 15 -0.84 -30.86 -20.65
CA ARG A 15 -1.66 -31.56 -21.61
C ARG A 15 -1.26 -33.05 -21.61
N ALA A 16 -2.24 -33.92 -21.61
CA ALA A 16 -2.05 -35.37 -21.50
C ALA A 16 -1.51 -36.02 -22.78
N ASP A 17 -1.23 -35.25 -23.82
CA ASP A 17 -1.03 -35.70 -25.19
C ASP A 17 0.44 -35.69 -25.66
N GLY A 18 1.40 -35.50 -24.78
CA GLY A 18 2.79 -35.45 -25.20
C GLY A 18 3.85 -35.41 -24.11
N SER A 19 5.08 -35.63 -24.50
CA SER A 19 6.26 -35.42 -23.68
C SER A 19 6.51 -33.94 -23.50
N SER A 20 6.88 -33.52 -22.29
CA SER A 20 7.25 -32.15 -21.97
C SER A 20 8.74 -32.05 -21.68
N ALA A 21 9.36 -30.99 -22.15
CA ALA A 21 10.75 -30.68 -21.84
C ALA A 21 10.87 -29.37 -21.10
N VAL A 22 11.77 -29.29 -20.12
CA VAL A 22 12.15 -28.08 -19.42
C VAL A 22 13.61 -27.79 -19.74
N ILE A 23 13.87 -26.69 -20.39
CA ILE A 23 15.22 -26.23 -20.73
C ILE A 23 15.65 -25.18 -19.73
N GLY A 24 16.70 -25.45 -18.97
CA GLY A 24 17.33 -24.53 -18.03
C GLY A 24 18.59 -23.91 -18.62
N PHE A 25 18.78 -22.62 -18.44
CA PHE A 25 20.00 -21.91 -18.77
C PHE A 25 20.72 -21.49 -17.49
N ALA A 26 21.95 -21.98 -17.32
CA ALA A 26 22.80 -21.61 -16.19
C ALA A 26 23.71 -20.42 -16.55
N ARG A 27 23.66 -19.37 -15.76
CA ARG A 27 24.56 -18.21 -15.91
C ARG A 27 25.98 -18.58 -15.48
N PRO A 28 27.00 -17.82 -15.91
CA PRO A 28 28.39 -18.05 -15.51
C PRO A 28 28.69 -17.58 -14.08
N SER A 29 27.80 -17.89 -13.14
CA SER A 29 28.03 -17.67 -11.71
C SER A 29 28.44 -18.98 -11.04
N ALA A 30 29.30 -18.91 -10.03
CA ALA A 30 29.82 -20.09 -9.35
C ALA A 30 28.70 -21.00 -8.83
N TYR A 31 27.62 -20.42 -8.29
CA TYR A 31 26.47 -21.17 -7.78
C TYR A 31 25.69 -21.87 -8.90
N GLU A 32 25.39 -21.19 -10.00
CA GLU A 32 24.62 -21.80 -11.08
C GLU A 32 25.42 -22.86 -11.85
N GLN A 33 26.73 -22.66 -11.98
CA GLN A 33 27.65 -23.65 -12.56
C GLN A 33 27.76 -24.91 -11.69
N GLU A 34 27.82 -24.76 -10.38
CA GLU A 34 27.83 -25.91 -9.46
C GLU A 34 26.49 -26.67 -9.51
N VAL A 35 25.36 -25.96 -9.53
CA VAL A 35 24.03 -26.57 -9.72
C VAL A 35 23.95 -27.30 -11.04
N PHE A 36 24.49 -26.73 -12.12
CA PHE A 36 24.51 -27.37 -13.45
C PHE A 36 25.32 -28.65 -13.46
N LYS A 37 26.50 -28.65 -12.82
CA LYS A 37 27.38 -29.85 -12.75
C LYS A 37 26.77 -30.98 -11.92
N ARG A 38 26.00 -30.66 -10.89
CA ARG A 38 25.39 -31.61 -9.95
C ARG A 38 23.88 -31.53 -9.95
N PHE A 39 23.29 -31.48 -11.13
CA PHE A 39 21.87 -31.19 -11.28
C PHE A 39 20.97 -32.24 -10.62
N ASP A 40 21.34 -33.53 -10.74
CA ASP A 40 20.59 -34.63 -10.10
C ASP A 40 20.59 -34.48 -8.59
N HIS A 41 21.74 -34.24 -8.00
CA HIS A 41 21.84 -33.96 -6.56
C HIS A 41 21.05 -32.72 -6.12
N TYR A 42 21.01 -31.68 -6.95
CA TYR A 42 20.18 -30.51 -6.71
C TYR A 42 18.68 -30.86 -6.73
N LEU A 43 18.23 -31.75 -7.61
CA LEU A 43 16.84 -32.19 -7.65
C LEU A 43 16.49 -33.11 -6.47
N ASP A 44 17.38 -33.96 -6.05
CA ASP A 44 17.18 -34.92 -4.94
C ASP A 44 17.30 -34.25 -3.55
N SER A 45 18.02 -33.16 -3.46
CA SER A 45 18.19 -32.46 -2.18
C SER A 45 16.83 -32.00 -1.59
N PRO A 46 16.62 -32.07 -0.27
CA PRO A 46 15.36 -31.64 0.33
C PRO A 46 15.12 -30.14 0.12
N LEU A 47 13.87 -29.75 -0.06
CA LEU A 47 13.49 -28.34 -0.09
C LEU A 47 13.69 -27.74 1.31
N ARG A 48 14.53 -26.75 1.40
CA ARG A 48 14.68 -25.98 2.64
C ARG A 48 13.38 -25.24 2.92
N ARG A 49 12.85 -25.42 4.12
CA ARG A 49 11.70 -24.63 4.56
C ARG A 49 12.12 -23.16 4.66
N PRO A 50 11.33 -22.23 4.13
CA PRO A 50 11.62 -20.82 4.32
C PRO A 50 11.50 -20.47 5.80
N ASN A 51 12.50 -19.81 6.34
CA ASN A 51 12.43 -19.24 7.68
C ASN A 51 11.60 -17.94 7.60
N VAL A 52 10.49 -17.92 8.29
CA VAL A 52 9.67 -16.72 8.45
C VAL A 52 9.92 -16.18 9.84
N PHE A 53 10.54 -15.00 9.92
CA PHE A 53 10.80 -14.31 11.17
C PHE A 53 9.54 -13.55 11.60
N LEU A 54 8.68 -14.21 12.36
CA LEU A 54 7.45 -13.59 12.89
C LEU A 54 7.70 -12.75 14.13
N ASP A 55 8.86 -12.91 14.76
CA ASP A 55 9.33 -12.27 15.99
C ASP A 55 9.73 -10.80 15.83
N ARG A 56 9.69 -10.26 14.62
CA ARG A 56 10.02 -8.86 14.37
C ARG A 56 8.96 -7.94 14.96
N THR A 57 9.38 -7.00 15.80
CA THR A 57 8.51 -6.00 16.46
C THR A 57 7.52 -5.37 15.51
N GLN A 58 7.97 -4.95 14.33
CA GLN A 58 7.10 -4.35 13.31
C GLN A 58 6.00 -5.28 12.80
N ILE A 59 6.22 -6.59 12.76
CA ILE A 59 5.22 -7.57 12.35
C ILE A 59 4.17 -7.70 13.45
N VAL A 60 4.62 -7.88 14.68
CA VAL A 60 3.75 -8.02 15.86
C VAL A 60 2.88 -6.78 16.05
N GLU A 61 3.46 -5.59 15.95
CA GLU A 61 2.72 -4.32 16.03
C GLU A 61 1.64 -4.17 14.95
N ARG A 62 1.92 -4.63 13.73
CA ARG A 62 0.90 -4.60 12.66
C ARG A 62 -0.26 -5.54 12.94
N HIS A 63 -0.01 -6.69 13.55
CA HIS A 63 -1.08 -7.60 13.98
C HIS A 63 -1.91 -6.99 15.09
N TRP A 64 -1.27 -6.32 16.05
CA TRP A 64 -1.95 -5.56 17.08
C TRP A 64 -2.84 -4.46 16.49
N ASN A 65 -2.31 -3.67 15.57
CA ASN A 65 -3.07 -2.63 14.89
C ASN A 65 -4.26 -3.20 14.08
N ALA A 66 -4.07 -4.35 13.44
CA ALA A 66 -5.15 -5.03 12.72
C ALA A 66 -6.24 -5.55 13.66
N PHE A 67 -5.87 -6.08 14.81
CA PHE A 67 -6.80 -6.46 15.87
C PHE A 67 -7.62 -5.27 16.33
N LEU A 68 -6.97 -4.16 16.73
CA LEU A 68 -7.65 -2.95 17.21
C LEU A 68 -8.61 -2.37 16.16
N LEU A 69 -8.20 -2.32 14.91
CA LEU A 69 -9.04 -1.84 13.82
C LEU A 69 -10.24 -2.79 13.62
N GLY A 70 -10.03 -4.10 13.72
CA GLY A 70 -11.09 -5.10 13.62
C GLY A 70 -12.13 -4.96 14.74
N GLU A 71 -11.70 -4.77 16.00
CA GLU A 71 -12.60 -4.54 17.13
C GLU A 71 -13.39 -3.25 16.95
N PHE A 72 -12.73 -2.17 16.53
CA PHE A 72 -13.40 -0.92 16.20
C PHE A 72 -14.53 -1.11 15.17
N TYR A 73 -14.25 -1.76 14.04
CA TYR A 73 -15.28 -1.99 13.03
C TYR A 73 -16.46 -2.85 13.50
N ARG A 74 -16.24 -3.71 14.50
CA ARG A 74 -17.34 -4.49 15.11
C ARG A 74 -18.26 -3.63 15.98
N THR A 75 -17.74 -2.54 16.55
CA THR A 75 -18.53 -1.62 17.39
C THR A 75 -19.34 -0.60 16.60
N LEU A 76 -19.05 -0.42 15.32
CA LEU A 76 -19.72 0.59 14.51
C LEU A 76 -21.18 0.24 14.25
N THR A 77 -22.03 1.20 14.50
CA THR A 77 -23.47 1.12 14.20
C THR A 77 -23.76 1.51 12.76
N ARG A 78 -24.96 1.17 12.30
CA ARG A 78 -25.40 1.54 10.95
C ARG A 78 -25.54 3.06 10.77
N GLU A 79 -25.85 3.78 11.84
CA GLU A 79 -25.95 5.24 11.85
C GLU A 79 -24.58 5.90 11.65
N GLU A 80 -23.52 5.29 12.20
CA GLU A 80 -22.14 5.78 12.09
C GLU A 80 -21.50 5.44 10.74
N THR A 81 -21.90 4.34 10.11
CA THR A 81 -21.31 3.86 8.85
C THR A 81 -22.03 4.35 7.60
N GLY A 82 -23.28 4.77 7.72
CA GLY A 82 -24.12 5.09 6.56
C GLY A 82 -24.40 3.85 5.72
N THR A 83 -24.04 3.89 4.43
CA THR A 83 -24.11 2.72 3.56
C THR A 83 -22.85 1.87 3.75
N MET A 84 -22.98 0.55 3.87
CA MET A 84 -21.88 -0.40 4.12
C MET A 84 -20.71 -0.31 3.09
N THR A 85 -20.92 0.31 1.96
CA THR A 85 -19.88 0.49 0.94
C THR A 85 -18.94 1.67 1.22
N ALA A 86 -19.31 2.60 2.08
CA ALA A 86 -18.57 3.84 2.32
C ALA A 86 -17.55 3.74 3.46
N TYR A 87 -17.86 3.02 4.55
CA TYR A 87 -17.04 3.02 5.76
C TYR A 87 -15.65 2.38 5.61
N GLY A 88 -15.44 1.56 4.60
CA GLY A 88 -14.14 1.00 4.23
C GLY A 88 -13.29 1.92 3.36
N ARG A 89 -13.74 3.14 3.05
CA ARG A 89 -13.09 4.08 2.13
C ARG A 89 -12.39 5.23 2.88
N MET A 90 -11.32 5.73 2.28
CA MET A 90 -10.52 6.80 2.86
C MET A 90 -11.31 8.10 3.03
N GLY A 91 -12.23 8.41 2.11
CA GLY A 91 -13.10 9.56 2.21
C GLY A 91 -13.90 9.58 3.52
N TRP A 92 -14.51 8.46 3.89
CA TRP A 92 -15.20 8.35 5.17
C TRP A 92 -14.24 8.32 6.35
N PHE A 93 -13.16 7.54 6.24
CA PHE A 93 -12.25 7.31 7.38
C PHE A 93 -11.49 8.58 7.77
N CYS A 94 -11.05 9.37 6.82
CA CYS A 94 -10.40 10.66 7.09
C CYS A 94 -11.38 11.83 7.17
N ASN A 95 -12.60 11.62 6.84
CA ASN A 95 -13.73 12.54 6.86
C ASN A 95 -13.47 13.95 6.36
N LEU A 96 -13.28 14.01 5.09
CA LEU A 96 -13.25 15.31 4.47
C LEU A 96 -14.48 15.52 3.60
N THR A 97 -15.13 14.41 3.22
CA THR A 97 -16.43 14.41 2.54
C THR A 97 -17.09 13.04 2.71
N THR A 98 -18.41 12.98 2.82
CA THR A 98 -19.14 11.72 2.77
C THR A 98 -19.09 11.17 1.35
N VAL A 99 -18.43 10.03 1.18
CA VAL A 99 -18.18 9.36 -0.10
C VAL A 99 -19.43 8.98 -0.91
N PRO A 100 -20.64 8.79 -0.36
CA PRO A 100 -21.81 8.50 -1.16
C PRO A 100 -22.27 9.64 -2.08
N TYR A 101 -21.82 10.85 -1.84
CA TYR A 101 -22.35 12.06 -2.48
C TYR A 101 -21.51 12.64 -3.62
N TRP A 102 -20.50 11.91 -4.03
CA TRP A 102 -19.81 12.22 -5.27
C TRP A 102 -20.66 11.74 -6.47
N ASP A 103 -21.91 12.14 -6.49
CA ASP A 103 -22.73 11.99 -7.69
C ASP A 103 -22.15 12.86 -8.80
N LYS A 104 -22.22 12.35 -10.03
CA LYS A 104 -21.66 13.00 -11.23
C LYS A 104 -22.21 14.40 -11.49
N SER A 105 -23.29 14.78 -10.82
CA SER A 105 -24.02 16.04 -11.01
C SER A 105 -23.92 17.03 -9.86
N SER A 106 -23.46 16.63 -8.67
CA SER A 106 -23.47 17.48 -7.49
C SER A 106 -22.06 17.87 -7.07
N LYS A 107 -21.88 19.15 -6.78
CA LYS A 107 -20.72 19.67 -6.05
C LYS A 107 -20.74 19.06 -4.65
N PRO A 108 -19.54 18.79 -4.03
CA PRO A 108 -19.49 18.36 -2.65
C PRO A 108 -20.24 19.36 -1.79
N ASP A 109 -21.33 18.94 -1.17
CA ASP A 109 -22.07 19.80 -0.27
C ASP A 109 -21.34 19.84 1.07
N GLU A 110 -20.67 20.95 1.35
CA GLU A 110 -20.00 21.19 2.62
C GLU A 110 -20.95 21.10 3.82
N ASN A 111 -22.25 21.30 3.60
CA ASN A 111 -23.27 21.27 4.65
C ASN A 111 -23.69 19.84 5.03
N SER A 112 -23.59 18.88 4.11
CA SER A 112 -23.97 17.48 4.40
C SER A 112 -23.00 16.77 5.36
N VAL A 113 -21.82 17.34 5.60
CA VAL A 113 -20.75 16.77 6.44
C VAL A 113 -20.64 17.47 7.79
N ARG A 114 -21.31 18.61 7.98
CA ARG A 114 -21.29 19.34 9.25
C ARG A 114 -21.91 18.49 10.36
N GLY A 115 -21.07 18.03 11.28
CA GLY A 115 -21.47 17.29 12.48
C GLY A 115 -21.18 15.78 12.44
N GLN A 116 -20.78 15.21 11.31
CA GLN A 116 -20.37 13.81 11.29
C GLN A 116 -18.89 13.67 11.66
N LYS A 117 -18.57 12.76 12.58
CA LYS A 117 -17.21 12.45 12.95
C LYS A 117 -16.56 11.56 11.90
N SER A 118 -15.27 11.76 11.66
CA SER A 118 -14.51 10.87 10.77
C SER A 118 -14.33 9.49 11.38
N GLY A 119 -14.18 8.47 10.54
CA GLY A 119 -13.84 7.12 11.00
C GLY A 119 -12.59 7.10 11.86
N LEU A 120 -11.57 7.92 11.55
CA LEU A 120 -10.37 8.07 12.39
C LEU A 120 -10.69 8.70 13.74
N THR A 121 -11.55 9.71 13.78
CA THR A 121 -12.00 10.32 15.05
C THR A 121 -12.73 9.30 15.89
N LEU A 122 -13.68 8.57 15.30
CA LEU A 122 -14.40 7.49 15.98
C LEU A 122 -13.46 6.38 16.48
N PHE A 123 -12.46 6.02 15.69
CA PHE A 123 -11.44 5.05 16.09
C PHE A 123 -10.63 5.53 17.29
N VAL A 124 -10.17 6.79 17.29
CA VAL A 124 -9.44 7.36 18.43
C VAL A 124 -10.34 7.44 19.67
N GLU A 125 -11.61 7.83 19.52
CA GLU A 125 -12.58 7.83 20.62
C GLU A 125 -12.82 6.43 21.16
N PHE A 126 -12.93 5.42 20.29
CA PHE A 126 -13.03 4.02 20.68
C PHE A 126 -11.82 3.58 21.53
N LEU A 127 -10.58 3.90 21.10
CA LEU A 127 -9.38 3.59 21.87
C LEU A 127 -9.35 4.31 23.22
N ASN A 128 -9.76 5.58 23.25
CA ASN A 128 -9.83 6.36 24.49
C ASN A 128 -10.86 5.78 25.47
N LYS A 129 -12.02 5.34 24.99
CA LYS A 129 -13.03 4.67 25.81
C LYS A 129 -12.53 3.32 26.33
N ALA A 130 -11.86 2.54 25.49
CA ALA A 130 -11.28 1.25 25.87
C ALA A 130 -10.25 1.38 27.01
N ARG A 131 -9.53 2.51 27.12
CA ARG A 131 -8.53 2.76 28.19
C ARG A 131 -9.13 2.82 29.59
N THR A 132 -10.40 3.13 29.70
CA THR A 132 -11.10 3.28 31.02
C THR A 132 -11.99 2.09 31.36
N ASP A 133 -12.22 1.18 30.43
CA ASP A 133 -13.06 0.00 30.63
C ASP A 133 -12.21 -1.23 31.01
N THR A 134 -12.32 -1.65 32.26
CA THR A 134 -11.53 -2.76 32.79
C THR A 134 -11.79 -4.08 32.09
N SER A 135 -13.04 -4.32 31.62
CA SER A 135 -13.38 -5.55 30.88
C SER A 135 -12.72 -5.59 29.52
N VAL A 136 -12.76 -4.47 28.79
CA VAL A 136 -12.13 -4.32 27.49
C VAL A 136 -10.62 -4.41 27.61
N LEU A 137 -10.02 -3.81 28.64
CA LEU A 137 -8.58 -3.93 28.91
C LEU A 137 -8.14 -5.38 29.14
N ALA A 138 -8.94 -6.18 29.86
CA ALA A 138 -8.66 -7.60 30.07
C ALA A 138 -8.75 -8.41 28.76
N GLU A 139 -9.74 -8.13 27.92
CA GLU A 139 -9.88 -8.76 26.59
C GLU A 139 -8.69 -8.40 25.67
N PHE A 140 -8.27 -7.14 25.70
CA PHE A 140 -7.13 -6.67 24.90
C PHE A 140 -5.82 -7.25 25.39
N ASP A 141 -5.64 -7.44 26.70
CA ASP A 141 -4.47 -8.11 27.25
C ASP A 141 -4.42 -9.59 26.86
N ALA A 142 -5.54 -10.28 26.88
CA ALA A 142 -5.65 -11.65 26.38
C ALA A 142 -5.35 -11.74 24.88
N ALA A 143 -5.79 -10.77 24.08
CA ALA A 143 -5.48 -10.69 22.66
C ALA A 143 -3.99 -10.41 22.42
N ARG A 144 -3.39 -9.48 23.17
CA ARG A 144 -1.96 -9.21 23.16
C ARG A 144 -1.14 -10.48 23.42
N THR A 145 -1.53 -11.23 24.46
CA THR A 145 -0.85 -12.48 24.82
C THR A 145 -0.90 -13.50 23.69
N ARG A 146 -2.06 -13.68 23.04
CA ARG A 146 -2.21 -14.57 21.89
C ARG A 146 -1.36 -14.13 20.68
N ILE A 147 -1.33 -12.83 20.38
CA ILE A 147 -0.51 -12.28 19.29
C ILE A 147 0.98 -12.51 19.55
N ARG A 148 1.45 -12.24 20.79
CA ARG A 148 2.84 -12.50 21.18
C ARG A 148 3.20 -13.97 21.06
N ALA A 149 2.34 -14.86 21.54
CA ALA A 149 2.58 -16.31 21.45
C ALA A 149 2.66 -16.78 19.99
N GLY A 150 1.77 -16.29 19.13
CA GLY A 150 1.78 -16.61 17.70
C GLY A 150 2.98 -16.05 16.94
N CYS A 151 3.62 -15.02 17.47
CA CYS A 151 4.80 -14.38 16.88
C CYS A 151 6.13 -14.76 17.55
N GLY A 152 6.18 -15.85 18.31
CA GLY A 152 7.42 -16.34 18.92
C GLY A 152 7.85 -15.60 20.17
N GLY A 153 6.96 -14.90 20.85
CA GLY A 153 7.22 -14.26 22.16
C GLY A 153 8.12 -13.04 22.12
N ALA A 154 8.27 -12.39 20.95
CA ALA A 154 9.10 -11.20 20.81
C ALA A 154 8.77 -10.11 21.84
N GLY A 155 9.76 -9.31 22.24
CA GLY A 155 9.63 -8.13 23.09
C GLY A 155 8.83 -6.97 22.47
N ALA A 156 7.98 -7.25 21.48
CA ALA A 156 7.03 -6.32 20.94
C ALA A 156 5.74 -6.32 21.80
N LEU A 157 5.08 -5.19 21.84
CA LEU A 157 3.89 -4.92 22.67
C LEU A 157 4.21 -5.01 24.19
N ASP A 158 5.42 -4.60 24.56
CA ASP A 158 5.79 -4.35 25.96
C ASP A 158 5.14 -3.04 26.43
N GLY A 159 4.87 -2.95 27.71
CA GLY A 159 4.15 -1.84 28.32
C GLY A 159 2.70 -2.17 28.69
N SER A 160 2.02 -1.21 29.26
CA SER A 160 0.61 -1.32 29.63
C SER A 160 -0.31 -1.25 28.39
N ILE A 161 -1.49 -1.84 28.48
CA ILE A 161 -2.47 -1.74 27.36
C ILE A 161 -2.81 -0.29 27.04
N PRO A 162 -3.06 0.63 28.02
CA PRO A 162 -3.26 2.04 27.71
C PRO A 162 -2.15 2.69 26.88
N GLU A 163 -0.88 2.41 27.18
CA GLU A 163 0.27 2.92 26.40
C GLU A 163 0.28 2.38 24.96
N LEU A 164 -0.07 1.10 24.79
CA LEU A 164 -0.18 0.49 23.46
C LEU A 164 -1.32 1.08 22.64
N LEU A 165 -2.45 1.45 23.29
CA LEU A 165 -3.56 2.13 22.63
C LEU A 165 -3.18 3.54 22.19
N ASP A 166 -2.45 4.29 23.01
CA ASP A 166 -1.94 5.62 22.66
C ASP A 166 -0.96 5.56 21.48
N ALA A 167 -0.04 4.60 21.53
CA ALA A 167 0.91 4.36 20.44
C ALA A 167 0.19 3.99 19.14
N ALA A 168 -0.87 3.20 19.20
CA ALA A 168 -1.68 2.86 18.06
C ALA A 168 -2.42 4.10 17.51
N ALA A 169 -3.11 4.87 18.35
CA ALA A 169 -3.81 6.10 17.95
C ALA A 169 -2.87 7.07 17.21
N LYS A 170 -1.69 7.29 17.78
CA LYS A 170 -0.66 8.12 17.15
C LYS A 170 -0.21 7.55 15.80
N ARG A 171 0.08 6.25 15.73
CA ARG A 171 0.56 5.58 14.51
C ARG A 171 -0.45 5.68 13.36
N PHE A 172 -1.75 5.50 13.64
CA PHE A 172 -2.81 5.67 12.64
C PHE A 172 -2.92 7.12 12.18
N THR A 173 -2.90 8.07 13.10
CA THR A 173 -2.97 9.50 12.79
C THR A 173 -1.79 9.95 11.93
N ASP A 174 -0.56 9.59 12.31
CA ASP A 174 0.66 9.96 11.60
C ASP A 174 0.72 9.31 10.20
N ALA A 175 0.29 8.06 10.08
CA ALA A 175 0.28 7.36 8.79
C ALA A 175 -0.73 7.95 7.79
N LEU A 176 -1.80 8.56 8.27
CA LEU A 176 -2.85 9.14 7.43
C LEU A 176 -2.67 10.64 7.17
N ALA A 177 -1.81 11.31 7.92
CA ALA A 177 -1.55 12.73 7.76
C ALA A 177 -1.13 13.13 6.32
N PRO A 178 -0.24 12.39 5.61
CA PRO A 178 0.11 12.73 4.23
C PRO A 178 -1.09 12.63 3.28
N TRP A 179 -1.95 11.62 3.44
CA TRP A 179 -3.15 11.50 2.60
C TRP A 179 -4.11 12.69 2.82
N ARG A 180 -4.29 13.10 4.08
CA ARG A 180 -5.12 14.29 4.42
C ARG A 180 -4.56 15.55 3.78
N LYS A 181 -3.26 15.75 3.88
CA LYS A 181 -2.58 16.89 3.28
C LYS A 181 -2.79 16.93 1.76
N ASP A 182 -2.55 15.82 1.06
CA ASP A 182 -2.74 15.72 -0.39
C ASP A 182 -4.18 16.03 -0.78
N TYR A 183 -5.15 15.51 -0.02
CA TYR A 183 -6.57 15.75 -0.26
C TYR A 183 -6.95 17.23 -0.05
N GLU A 184 -6.50 17.85 1.04
CA GLU A 184 -6.76 19.26 1.38
C GLU A 184 -6.15 20.20 0.33
N GLU A 185 -4.95 19.92 -0.15
CA GLU A 185 -4.29 20.70 -1.21
C GLU A 185 -5.08 20.62 -2.53
N ILE A 186 -5.52 19.43 -2.92
CA ILE A 186 -6.33 19.26 -4.15
C ILE A 186 -7.69 19.93 -3.99
N LEU A 187 -8.31 19.79 -2.82
CA LEU A 187 -9.61 20.42 -2.53
C LEU A 187 -9.51 21.94 -2.60
N LYS A 188 -8.46 22.51 -2.04
CA LYS A 188 -8.18 23.95 -2.14
C LYS A 188 -8.02 24.37 -3.59
N ALA A 189 -7.18 23.68 -4.36
CA ALA A 189 -6.98 23.98 -5.78
C ALA A 189 -8.28 23.85 -6.60
N TRP A 190 -9.14 22.90 -6.24
CA TRP A 190 -10.44 22.72 -6.88
C TRP A 190 -11.38 23.90 -6.59
N LYS A 191 -11.40 24.41 -5.35
CA LYS A 191 -12.20 25.59 -4.94
C LYS A 191 -11.71 26.86 -5.62
N ASP A 192 -10.39 27.02 -5.75
CA ASP A 192 -9.77 28.23 -6.28
C ASP A 192 -9.77 28.28 -7.82
N THR A 193 -10.08 27.18 -8.50
CA THR A 193 -9.99 27.14 -9.95
C THR A 193 -11.27 27.64 -10.64
N VAL A 194 -11.09 28.56 -11.58
CA VAL A 194 -12.19 29.13 -12.39
C VAL A 194 -12.41 28.32 -13.70
N GLN A 195 -11.41 27.56 -14.11
CA GLN A 195 -11.46 26.84 -15.39
C GLN A 195 -12.18 25.49 -15.28
N PRO A 196 -13.33 25.27 -15.98
CA PRO A 196 -14.14 24.05 -15.84
C PRO A 196 -13.37 22.75 -16.16
N ARG A 197 -12.45 22.79 -17.12
CA ARG A 197 -11.64 21.60 -17.48
C ARG A 197 -10.68 21.20 -16.35
N PHE A 198 -10.09 22.16 -15.65
CA PHE A 198 -9.25 21.90 -14.50
C PHE A 198 -10.05 21.45 -13.28
N ALA A 199 -11.20 22.10 -13.03
CA ALA A 199 -12.10 21.72 -11.95
C ALA A 199 -12.51 20.23 -12.08
N ASN A 200 -12.89 19.77 -13.26
CA ASN A 200 -13.27 18.38 -13.50
C ASN A 200 -12.12 17.39 -13.25
N LYS A 201 -10.88 17.76 -13.60
CA LYS A 201 -9.70 16.90 -13.34
C LYS A 201 -9.40 16.79 -11.84
N LEU A 202 -9.42 17.92 -11.12
CA LEU A 202 -9.19 17.96 -9.68
C LEU A 202 -10.32 17.22 -8.93
N TYR A 203 -11.55 17.39 -9.34
CA TYR A 203 -12.68 16.63 -8.83
C TYR A 203 -12.49 15.13 -8.99
N HIS A 204 -12.07 14.68 -10.18
CA HIS A 204 -11.79 13.26 -10.41
C HIS A 204 -10.67 12.73 -9.52
N GLN A 205 -9.61 13.53 -9.27
CA GLN A 205 -8.53 13.16 -8.35
C GLN A 205 -9.02 13.04 -6.91
N LEU A 206 -9.84 13.99 -6.43
CA LEU A 206 -10.46 13.93 -5.11
C LEU A 206 -11.30 12.66 -4.94
N LYS A 207 -12.11 12.34 -5.96
CA LYS A 207 -12.92 11.13 -5.98
C LYS A 207 -12.05 9.87 -5.87
N LEU A 208 -11.00 9.77 -6.68
CA LEU A 208 -10.09 8.63 -6.65
C LEU A 208 -9.43 8.46 -5.28
N LEU A 209 -8.94 9.54 -4.67
CA LEU A 209 -8.36 9.50 -3.33
C LEU A 209 -9.38 9.04 -2.28
N SER A 210 -10.62 9.51 -2.39
CA SER A 210 -11.69 9.14 -1.46
C SER A 210 -12.12 7.67 -1.58
N GLU A 211 -12.05 7.10 -2.77
CA GLU A 211 -12.45 5.72 -3.05
C GLU A 211 -11.39 4.67 -2.71
N ILE A 212 -10.14 5.06 -2.43
CA ILE A 212 -9.11 4.14 -1.95
C ILE A 212 -9.57 3.47 -0.65
N THR A 213 -9.29 2.18 -0.48
CA THR A 213 -9.68 1.49 0.75
C THR A 213 -8.75 1.86 1.91
N VAL A 214 -9.33 1.93 3.11
CA VAL A 214 -8.58 2.18 4.36
C VAL A 214 -7.51 1.11 4.57
N ILE A 215 -7.88 -0.15 4.37
CA ILE A 215 -6.96 -1.28 4.56
C ILE A 215 -5.77 -1.20 3.61
N GLU A 216 -6.01 -0.90 2.34
CA GLU A 216 -4.94 -0.74 1.34
C GLU A 216 -3.98 0.40 1.74
N THR A 217 -4.54 1.55 2.12
CA THR A 217 -3.74 2.70 2.54
C THR A 217 -2.90 2.39 3.78
N LEU A 218 -3.50 1.83 4.82
CA LEU A 218 -2.80 1.48 6.06
C LEU A 218 -1.76 0.36 5.86
N ALA A 219 -2.05 -0.62 4.99
CA ALA A 219 -1.10 -1.65 4.62
C ALA A 219 0.10 -1.06 3.84
N ASN A 220 -0.14 -0.16 2.89
CA ASN A 220 0.90 0.54 2.15
C ASN A 220 1.76 1.44 3.05
N ARG A 221 1.16 2.03 4.09
CA ARG A 221 1.85 2.82 5.12
C ARG A 221 2.47 1.96 6.24
N ARG A 222 2.46 0.63 6.11
CA ARG A 222 3.05 -0.33 7.06
C ARG A 222 2.41 -0.31 8.46
N VAL A 223 1.19 0.17 8.58
CA VAL A 223 0.41 0.15 9.83
C VAL A 223 -0.27 -1.21 10.02
N LEU A 224 -0.76 -1.80 8.94
CA LEU A 224 -1.39 -3.12 8.91
C LEU A 224 -0.50 -4.17 8.21
N PRO A 225 -0.73 -5.47 8.47
CA PRO A 225 -0.12 -6.54 7.71
C PRO A 225 -0.57 -6.48 6.24
N ARG A 226 0.35 -6.83 5.35
CA ARG A 226 0.10 -6.84 3.90
C ARG A 226 -0.33 -8.21 3.38
N TYR A 227 -1.19 -8.92 4.10
CA TYR A 227 -1.63 -10.24 3.69
C TYR A 227 -2.45 -10.18 2.41
N GLY A 228 -1.97 -10.88 1.37
CA GLY A 228 -2.69 -11.02 0.11
C GLY A 228 -2.83 -9.72 -0.72
N PHE A 229 -2.36 -8.59 -0.23
CA PHE A 229 -2.32 -7.37 -1.03
C PHE A 229 -1.07 -7.37 -1.90
N PRO A 230 -1.21 -7.18 -3.21
CA PRO A 230 -0.07 -6.98 -4.07
C PRO A 230 0.67 -5.73 -3.61
N VAL A 231 1.97 -5.88 -3.33
CA VAL A 231 2.83 -4.76 -2.95
C VAL A 231 3.54 -4.22 -4.17
N ASP A 232 3.81 -2.92 -4.14
CA ASP A 232 4.64 -2.29 -5.16
C ASP A 232 3.98 -2.32 -6.55
N LEU A 233 2.66 -2.13 -6.59
CA LEU A 233 1.91 -1.96 -7.82
C LEU A 233 1.77 -0.49 -8.18
N HIS A 234 2.08 -0.20 -9.43
CA HIS A 234 1.82 1.09 -10.06
C HIS A 234 0.75 0.93 -11.12
N ALA A 235 -0.15 1.89 -11.18
CA ALA A 235 -1.29 1.86 -12.07
C ALA A 235 -1.09 2.82 -13.25
N LEU A 236 -1.36 2.33 -14.46
CA LEU A 236 -1.64 3.16 -15.61
C LEU A 236 -3.15 3.36 -15.68
N GLN A 237 -3.60 4.58 -15.46
CA GLN A 237 -5.00 4.95 -15.63
C GLN A 237 -5.29 5.27 -17.09
N VAL A 238 -6.23 4.54 -17.67
CA VAL A 238 -6.71 4.77 -19.01
C VAL A 238 -8.08 5.41 -18.93
N VAL A 239 -8.16 6.67 -19.32
CA VAL A 239 -9.41 7.43 -19.38
C VAL A 239 -9.98 7.31 -20.77
N ALA A 240 -11.22 6.89 -20.89
CA ALA A 240 -11.89 6.80 -22.17
C ALA A 240 -12.00 8.18 -22.84
N SER A 241 -11.68 8.24 -24.11
CA SER A 241 -11.97 9.43 -24.94
C SER A 241 -13.48 9.59 -25.09
N LYS A 242 -13.97 10.82 -25.09
CA LYS A 242 -15.41 11.13 -25.29
C LYS A 242 -16.02 10.54 -26.58
N SER A 243 -15.19 10.16 -27.54
CA SER A 243 -15.58 9.59 -28.83
C SER A 243 -15.40 8.06 -28.94
N GLY A 244 -14.92 7.40 -27.91
CA GLY A 244 -14.60 5.97 -27.95
C GLY A 244 -15.55 5.10 -27.13
N SER A 245 -15.97 3.97 -27.66
CA SER A 245 -16.82 2.95 -27.04
C SER A 245 -16.12 2.11 -25.97
N GLY A 246 -15.23 2.67 -25.15
CA GLY A 246 -14.49 1.94 -24.11
C GLY A 246 -14.57 2.67 -22.80
N GLY A 247 -14.92 1.96 -21.72
CA GLY A 247 -14.90 2.48 -20.36
C GLY A 247 -13.49 2.78 -19.86
N ASP A 248 -13.41 3.54 -18.77
CA ASP A 248 -12.18 3.75 -18.02
C ASP A 248 -11.71 2.42 -17.45
N PHE A 249 -10.43 2.14 -17.53
CA PHE A 249 -9.84 0.98 -16.90
C PHE A 249 -8.43 1.27 -16.33
N ARG A 250 -8.01 0.44 -15.41
CA ARG A 250 -6.75 0.57 -14.69
C ARG A 250 -5.89 -0.67 -14.96
N LEU A 251 -4.65 -0.46 -15.39
CA LEU A 251 -3.65 -1.50 -15.56
C LEU A 251 -2.64 -1.42 -14.44
N GLU A 252 -2.38 -2.52 -13.77
CA GLU A 252 -1.42 -2.55 -12.66
C GLU A 252 -0.21 -3.42 -12.99
N ARG A 253 0.98 -2.93 -12.64
CA ARG A 253 2.26 -3.62 -12.78
C ARG A 253 3.14 -3.37 -11.55
N LYS A 254 4.01 -4.32 -11.25
CA LYS A 254 5.06 -4.12 -10.23
C LYS A 254 5.98 -2.98 -10.66
N SER A 255 6.57 -2.24 -9.68
CA SER A 255 7.39 -1.05 -9.91
C SER A 255 8.40 -1.19 -11.05
N LEU A 256 9.20 -2.25 -11.04
CA LEU A 256 10.22 -2.45 -12.08
C LEU A 256 9.61 -2.65 -13.48
N GLN A 257 8.47 -3.31 -13.56
CA GLN A 257 7.75 -3.52 -14.81
C GLN A 257 7.04 -2.23 -15.23
N ALA A 258 6.43 -1.51 -14.30
CA ALA A 258 5.79 -0.22 -14.54
C ALA A 258 6.79 0.83 -15.05
N LEU A 259 8.00 0.87 -14.48
CA LEU A 259 9.08 1.72 -14.97
C LEU A 259 9.48 1.44 -16.42
N ARG A 260 9.28 0.22 -16.91
CA ARG A 260 9.60 -0.14 -18.30
C ARG A 260 8.40 0.06 -19.24
N GLU A 261 7.20 -0.28 -18.77
CA GLU A 261 6.02 -0.31 -19.63
C GLU A 261 5.23 1.00 -19.60
N TYR A 262 5.28 1.79 -18.49
CA TYR A 262 4.45 2.97 -18.27
C TYR A 262 5.18 4.30 -18.38
N VAL A 263 6.40 4.29 -18.87
CA VAL A 263 7.14 5.54 -19.14
C VAL A 263 6.35 6.40 -20.14
N PRO A 264 6.30 7.73 -19.95
CA PRO A 264 5.66 8.63 -20.90
C PRO A 264 6.16 8.41 -22.34
N GLY A 265 5.25 8.23 -23.27
CA GLY A 265 5.53 7.86 -24.66
C GLY A 265 5.48 6.35 -24.95
N SER A 266 5.55 5.49 -23.94
CA SER A 266 5.44 4.03 -24.12
C SER A 266 4.05 3.62 -24.56
N LYS A 267 3.98 2.59 -25.41
CA LYS A 267 2.73 2.01 -25.90
C LYS A 267 2.49 0.66 -25.24
N VAL A 268 1.32 0.50 -24.65
CA VAL A 268 0.89 -0.74 -23.97
C VAL A 268 -0.37 -1.26 -24.65
N MET A 269 -0.40 -2.54 -24.96
CA MET A 269 -1.62 -3.19 -25.46
C MET A 269 -2.51 -3.61 -24.29
N ALA A 270 -3.75 -3.12 -24.28
CA ALA A 270 -4.73 -3.48 -23.28
C ALA A 270 -6.14 -3.38 -23.85
N GLY A 271 -7.00 -4.39 -23.59
CA GLY A 271 -8.39 -4.41 -24.06
C GLY A 271 -8.49 -4.32 -25.59
N ASN A 272 -7.63 -5.02 -26.32
CA ASN A 272 -7.50 -4.97 -27.79
C ASN A 272 -7.20 -3.58 -28.36
N ARG A 273 -6.61 -2.71 -27.57
CA ARG A 273 -6.22 -1.34 -27.96
C ARG A 273 -4.77 -1.06 -27.60
N THR A 274 -4.14 -0.20 -28.37
CA THR A 274 -2.84 0.37 -28.01
C THR A 274 -3.07 1.66 -27.22
N VAL A 275 -2.63 1.66 -25.97
CA VAL A 275 -2.69 2.82 -25.07
C VAL A 275 -1.30 3.44 -24.99
N THR A 276 -1.18 4.75 -25.20
CA THR A 276 0.05 5.48 -25.03
C THR A 276 0.07 6.16 -23.67
N SER A 277 1.11 5.92 -22.88
CA SER A 277 1.32 6.63 -21.62
C SER A 277 1.69 8.09 -21.91
N HIS A 278 0.94 9.03 -21.36
CA HIS A 278 1.16 10.47 -21.60
C HIS A 278 1.91 11.19 -20.48
N GLY A 279 1.93 10.62 -19.29
CA GLY A 279 2.59 11.28 -18.16
C GLY A 279 2.33 10.60 -16.82
N ILE A 280 2.75 11.27 -15.77
CA ILE A 280 2.61 10.84 -14.39
C ILE A 280 1.49 11.65 -13.74
N LEU A 281 0.57 10.95 -13.07
CA LEU A 281 -0.46 11.60 -12.27
C LEU A 281 0.18 12.16 -10.99
N LYS A 282 0.00 13.46 -10.79
CA LYS A 282 0.34 14.10 -9.53
C LYS A 282 -0.75 13.83 -8.51
N HIS A 283 -0.37 13.44 -7.31
CA HIS A 283 -1.29 13.21 -6.19
C HIS A 283 -1.53 14.45 -5.33
N GLY A 284 -0.97 15.60 -5.70
CA GLY A 284 -1.13 16.87 -5.01
C GLY A 284 -0.85 18.04 -5.95
N VAL A 285 -0.96 19.25 -5.44
CA VAL A 285 -0.59 20.51 -6.10
C VAL A 285 0.54 21.15 -5.28
N GLY A 286 1.69 21.36 -5.89
CA GLY A 286 2.83 21.97 -5.23
C GLY A 286 4.15 21.30 -5.59
N GLU A 287 5.22 21.71 -4.92
CA GLU A 287 6.58 21.23 -5.20
C GLU A 287 6.74 19.72 -4.95
N HIS A 288 5.98 19.15 -4.04
CA HIS A 288 6.06 17.74 -3.66
C HIS A 288 4.98 16.85 -4.30
N ALA A 289 4.25 17.37 -5.29
CA ALA A 289 3.17 16.64 -5.95
C ALA A 289 3.59 15.32 -6.62
N LEU A 290 4.87 15.16 -6.94
CA LEU A 290 5.47 13.92 -7.46
C LEU A 290 6.23 13.12 -6.39
N GLY A 291 6.14 13.51 -5.13
CA GLY A 291 6.89 12.95 -4.02
C GLY A 291 8.07 13.84 -3.62
N LEU A 292 8.81 13.39 -2.60
CA LEU A 292 9.99 14.11 -2.14
C LEU A 292 11.07 14.07 -3.22
N SER A 293 11.55 15.23 -3.61
CA SER A 293 12.72 15.35 -4.48
C SER A 293 13.96 14.92 -3.71
N GLY A 294 14.77 14.10 -4.33
CA GLY A 294 16.04 13.67 -3.76
C GLY A 294 17.16 13.69 -4.77
N LYS A 295 18.37 13.50 -4.31
CA LYS A 295 19.58 13.43 -5.12
C LYS A 295 20.11 12.00 -5.13
N LEU A 296 20.51 11.54 -6.30
CA LEU A 296 21.34 10.34 -6.45
C LEU A 296 22.79 10.79 -6.38
N ALA A 297 23.52 10.26 -5.45
CA ALA A 297 24.96 10.50 -5.30
C ALA A 297 25.73 9.21 -5.50
N THR A 298 26.96 9.34 -5.99
CA THR A 298 27.91 8.25 -6.13
C THR A 298 29.22 8.69 -5.50
N CYS A 299 29.71 7.95 -4.50
CA CYS A 299 30.98 8.25 -3.86
C CYS A 299 32.18 7.80 -4.72
N VAL A 300 33.38 8.20 -4.31
CA VAL A 300 34.65 7.86 -4.98
C VAL A 300 34.89 6.35 -5.08
N ASN A 301 34.33 5.56 -4.17
CA ASN A 301 34.41 4.09 -4.19
C ASN A 301 33.29 3.42 -5.01
N GLY A 302 32.49 4.20 -5.76
CA GLY A 302 31.46 3.69 -6.65
C GLY A 302 30.14 3.29 -5.97
N HIS A 303 29.94 3.55 -4.65
CA HIS A 303 28.65 3.31 -4.00
C HIS A 303 27.65 4.38 -4.42
N SER A 304 26.53 3.96 -4.96
CA SER A 304 25.42 4.85 -5.31
C SER A 304 24.34 4.80 -4.25
N PHE A 305 23.87 5.97 -3.81
CA PHE A 305 22.81 6.08 -2.80
C PHE A 305 21.89 7.27 -3.09
N TYR A 306 20.66 7.16 -2.62
CA TYR A 306 19.65 8.19 -2.74
C TYR A 306 19.45 8.90 -1.40
N THR A 307 19.41 10.21 -1.41
CA THR A 307 19.15 11.03 -0.23
C THR A 307 18.08 12.07 -0.49
N ILE A 308 17.20 12.29 0.48
CA ILE A 308 16.17 13.33 0.47
C ILE A 308 16.69 14.60 1.14
N THR A 309 17.66 14.46 2.03
CA THR A 309 18.31 15.58 2.70
C THR A 309 19.44 16.15 1.85
N PRO A 310 19.85 17.41 2.08
CA PRO A 310 21.09 17.91 1.49
C PRO A 310 22.23 16.93 1.77
N LEU A 311 23.04 16.65 0.75
CA LEU A 311 24.22 15.82 0.91
C LEU A 311 25.09 16.39 2.02
N VAL A 312 25.20 15.67 3.12
CA VAL A 312 26.17 15.94 4.17
C VAL A 312 27.29 14.93 3.96
N GLY A 313 28.33 15.43 3.40
CA GLY A 313 29.72 15.01 3.37
C GLY A 313 30.02 13.54 3.06
N ASN A 314 29.42 12.50 3.64
CA ASN A 314 30.03 11.18 3.60
C ASN A 314 29.10 10.07 3.12
N CYS A 315 29.66 9.14 2.36
CA CYS A 315 28.96 7.95 1.87
C CYS A 315 28.45 7.08 3.04
N PRO A 316 27.17 6.72 3.10
CA PRO A 316 26.62 5.91 4.19
C PRO A 316 27.14 4.47 4.21
N TYR A 317 27.86 4.03 3.17
CA TYR A 317 28.40 2.67 3.06
C TYR A 317 29.88 2.56 3.40
N CYS A 318 30.69 3.57 3.07
CA CYS A 318 32.14 3.53 3.30
C CYS A 318 32.69 4.71 4.09
N GLY A 319 31.89 5.74 4.38
CA GLY A 319 32.31 6.91 5.14
C GLY A 319 33.15 7.93 4.35
N GLU A 320 33.47 7.67 3.06
CA GLU A 320 34.22 8.57 2.19
C GLU A 320 33.27 9.52 1.43
N ASP A 321 33.80 10.65 0.95
CA ASP A 321 33.04 11.67 0.19
C ASP A 321 32.61 11.21 -1.21
#